data_5ada9b4ecfd7adc2fad05c4dcc4da984
#
_entry.id   5ada9b4ecfd7adc2fad05c4dcc4da984
#
_cell.length_a   1.000
_cell.length_b   1.000
_cell.length_c   1.000
_cell.angle_alpha   90.00
_cell.angle_beta   90.00
_cell.angle_gamma   90.00
#
_symmetry.space_group_name_H-M   'P 1'
#
loop_
_entity.id
_entity.type
_entity.pdbx_description
1 polymer ?
#
loop_
_entity_poly.entity_id
_entity_poly.type
_entity_poly.pdbx_seq_one_letter_code
_entity_poly.pdbx_strand_id
1 'polypeptide(L)'
;MSYQEQHIDLGDLLLDPNNFRYQESDDFVYADEARFGESQVQAKAYARLKQSEGLKALKSSIGSNTYIPSERIVVRKYSSDPDKFLVIEGNRRTAAAKWIKEDHAAGAPVSDEVLASIRELPCVVVDADQDAQVVHASLMGIRHVSGIKQWGGYQRAKLVVTMRDDLELGANEVAERLGMSTHEVNRRYRAFKALHQFQQDEEYGEHFKPSLYPVFHEAVSLSPVKDWLGWDEQQGQFVNDDELQKFYSLISPSRIEEGDGEVSDVPPKINGYGQVRELRVILPNPDAFDSLINHHESSIDEAIAIAKQPEMARHWIRNVSAAKRALEDMSIRIIKEISDSDVAELENLKNLIDERLNDIKELRDR
;
A
#
# COMPACT_ATOMS: atom_id res chain seq x y z
N MET A 1 32.01 3.26 8.43
CA MET A 1 31.65 3.61 7.05
C MET A 1 32.61 4.67 6.57
N SER A 2 33.43 4.41 5.54
CA SER A 2 34.13 5.47 4.84
C SER A 2 33.30 5.87 3.64
N TYR A 3 33.08 7.15 3.48
CA TYR A 3 32.48 7.72 2.28
C TYR A 3 33.40 8.84 1.78
N GLN A 4 33.49 8.94 0.46
CA GLN A 4 34.29 9.98 -0.17
C GLN A 4 33.39 10.86 -1.04
N GLU A 5 33.59 12.18 -0.94
CA GLU A 5 32.93 13.12 -1.84
C GLU A 5 33.80 13.28 -3.09
N GLN A 6 33.18 13.09 -4.26
CA GLN A 6 33.85 13.12 -5.53
C GLN A 6 32.95 13.72 -6.60
N HIS A 7 33.52 14.49 -7.53
CA HIS A 7 32.83 14.86 -8.76
C HIS A 7 33.07 13.77 -9.81
N ILE A 8 31.98 13.25 -10.38
CA ILE A 8 32.01 12.12 -11.31
C ILE A 8 31.38 12.57 -12.63
N ASP A 9 32.06 12.27 -13.75
CA ASP A 9 31.54 12.57 -15.08
C ASP A 9 30.19 11.91 -15.29
N LEU A 10 29.23 12.63 -15.85
CA LEU A 10 27.86 12.14 -16.09
C LEU A 10 27.84 10.87 -16.96
N GLY A 11 28.85 10.66 -17.82
CA GLY A 11 28.98 9.46 -18.65
C GLY A 11 29.43 8.22 -17.88
N ASP A 12 30.02 8.41 -16.68
CA ASP A 12 30.49 7.31 -15.83
C ASP A 12 29.43 6.86 -14.81
N LEU A 13 28.31 7.59 -14.74
CA LEU A 13 27.18 7.26 -13.88
C LEU A 13 26.22 6.29 -14.58
N LEU A 14 26.10 5.08 -14.07
CA LEU A 14 25.10 4.08 -14.49
C LEU A 14 23.83 4.22 -13.67
N LEU A 15 22.69 4.26 -14.36
CA LEU A 15 21.38 4.19 -13.71
C LEU A 15 21.14 2.80 -13.15
N ASP A 16 20.49 2.70 -12.00
CA ASP A 16 20.09 1.41 -11.42
C ASP A 16 18.84 0.85 -12.12
N PRO A 17 18.96 -0.24 -12.92
CA PRO A 17 17.82 -0.85 -13.60
C PRO A 17 16.83 -1.50 -12.65
N ASN A 18 17.32 -1.91 -11.47
CA ASN A 18 16.56 -2.59 -10.44
C ASN A 18 16.06 -1.66 -9.33
N ASN A 19 16.02 -0.36 -9.60
CA ASN A 19 15.56 0.60 -8.62
C ASN A 19 14.20 0.20 -8.06
N PHE A 20 14.09 0.13 -6.75
CA PHE A 20 12.89 -0.28 -6.02
C PHE A 20 11.60 0.47 -6.44
N ARG A 21 11.73 1.71 -6.90
CA ARG A 21 10.61 2.52 -7.37
C ARG A 21 9.86 1.89 -8.55
N TYR A 22 10.55 1.12 -9.40
CA TYR A 22 9.96 0.53 -10.61
C TYR A 22 9.45 -0.89 -10.41
N GLN A 23 9.76 -1.51 -9.28
CA GLN A 23 9.40 -2.88 -8.99
C GLN A 23 7.89 -3.07 -8.69
N GLU A 24 7.12 -2.00 -8.65
CA GLU A 24 5.64 -2.04 -8.59
C GLU A 24 4.98 -2.15 -9.97
N SER A 25 5.74 -1.97 -11.05
CA SER A 25 5.21 -2.05 -12.42
C SER A 25 5.01 -3.53 -12.81
N ASP A 26 3.85 -3.86 -13.36
CA ASP A 26 3.47 -5.22 -13.77
C ASP A 26 4.42 -5.79 -14.85
N ASP A 27 5.12 -4.94 -15.59
CA ASP A 27 6.08 -5.26 -16.63
C ASP A 27 7.55 -5.20 -16.16
N PHE A 28 7.77 -5.12 -14.83
CA PHE A 28 9.11 -5.06 -14.29
C PHE A 28 9.84 -6.39 -14.43
N VAL A 29 11.00 -6.36 -15.10
CA VAL A 29 11.91 -7.50 -15.21
C VAL A 29 13.22 -7.15 -14.52
N TYR A 30 13.63 -8.00 -13.59
CA TYR A 30 14.89 -7.87 -12.87
C TYR A 30 16.07 -8.09 -13.80
N ALA A 31 17.03 -7.20 -13.78
CA ALA A 31 18.27 -7.32 -14.54
C ALA A 31 19.39 -7.88 -13.65
N ASP A 32 20.21 -8.78 -14.21
CA ASP A 32 21.43 -9.23 -13.55
C ASP A 32 22.42 -8.06 -13.41
N GLU A 33 23.06 -7.92 -12.24
CA GLU A 33 23.99 -6.85 -11.97
C GLU A 33 25.17 -6.82 -12.94
N ALA A 34 25.66 -7.97 -13.35
CA ALA A 34 26.75 -8.06 -14.34
C ALA A 34 26.43 -7.37 -15.68
N ARG A 35 25.12 -7.18 -15.95
CA ARG A 35 24.61 -6.60 -17.20
C ARG A 35 24.26 -5.11 -17.10
N PHE A 36 24.40 -4.49 -15.93
CA PHE A 36 24.00 -3.09 -15.75
C PHE A 36 24.73 -2.11 -16.67
N GLY A 37 25.98 -2.40 -17.03
CA GLY A 37 26.76 -1.62 -18.00
C GLY A 37 26.31 -1.74 -19.45
N GLU A 38 25.47 -2.72 -19.80
CA GLU A 38 24.99 -2.92 -21.18
C GLU A 38 24.10 -1.76 -21.62
N SER A 39 24.37 -1.26 -22.85
CA SER A 39 23.62 -0.12 -23.41
C SER A 39 22.11 -0.36 -23.47
N GLN A 40 21.67 -1.58 -23.73
CA GLN A 40 20.25 -1.93 -23.77
C GLN A 40 19.59 -1.88 -22.38
N VAL A 41 20.32 -2.34 -21.34
CA VAL A 41 19.85 -2.31 -19.96
C VAL A 41 19.74 -0.86 -19.47
N GLN A 42 20.77 -0.05 -19.74
CA GLN A 42 20.76 1.37 -19.40
C GLN A 42 19.67 2.15 -20.17
N ALA A 43 19.45 1.86 -21.44
CA ALA A 43 18.38 2.48 -22.23
C ALA A 43 16.99 2.16 -21.65
N LYS A 44 16.74 0.93 -21.21
CA LYS A 44 15.47 0.56 -20.55
C LYS A 44 15.29 1.25 -19.21
N ALA A 45 16.34 1.30 -18.37
CA ALA A 45 16.31 2.01 -17.09
C ALA A 45 16.02 3.50 -17.30
N TYR A 46 16.67 4.09 -18.28
CA TYR A 46 16.48 5.49 -18.64
C TYR A 46 15.07 5.78 -19.20
N ALA A 47 14.54 4.92 -20.08
CA ALA A 47 13.19 5.06 -20.61
C ALA A 47 12.12 5.01 -19.52
N ARG A 48 12.26 4.09 -18.56
CA ARG A 48 11.38 4.02 -17.37
C ARG A 48 11.43 5.31 -16.56
N LEU A 49 12.63 5.87 -16.35
CA LEU A 49 12.78 7.14 -15.65
C LEU A 49 12.12 8.30 -16.39
N LYS A 50 12.22 8.36 -17.72
CA LYS A 50 11.55 9.38 -18.55
C LYS A 50 10.02 9.35 -18.41
N GLN A 51 9.43 8.18 -18.20
CA GLN A 51 7.98 8.02 -17.99
C GLN A 51 7.57 8.35 -16.55
N SER A 52 8.52 8.42 -15.61
CA SER A 52 8.21 8.67 -14.21
C SER A 52 7.71 10.09 -13.97
N GLU A 53 6.69 10.21 -13.11
CA GLU A 53 6.13 11.49 -12.71
C GLU A 53 7.19 12.45 -12.14
N GLY A 54 7.19 13.67 -12.64
CA GLY A 54 8.07 14.75 -12.18
C GLY A 54 9.49 14.73 -12.72
N LEU A 55 9.92 13.80 -13.60
CA LEU A 55 11.25 13.89 -14.22
C LEU A 55 11.34 15.10 -15.18
N LYS A 56 10.28 15.36 -15.95
CA LYS A 56 10.21 16.54 -16.84
C LYS A 56 10.32 17.86 -16.09
N ALA A 57 9.66 17.95 -14.92
CA ALA A 57 9.77 19.14 -14.06
C ALA A 57 11.20 19.31 -13.51
N LEU A 58 11.83 18.21 -13.09
CA LEU A 58 13.22 18.23 -12.60
C LEU A 58 14.20 18.64 -13.71
N LYS A 59 14.05 18.12 -14.93
CA LYS A 59 14.81 18.53 -16.12
C LYS A 59 14.65 20.03 -16.40
N SER A 60 13.40 20.54 -16.38
CA SER A 60 13.13 21.97 -16.58
C SER A 60 13.76 22.83 -15.49
N SER A 61 13.71 22.38 -14.23
CA SER A 61 14.35 23.07 -13.10
C SER A 61 15.87 23.17 -13.27
N ILE A 62 16.54 22.07 -13.66
CA ILE A 62 18.00 22.10 -13.94
C ILE A 62 18.30 22.98 -15.14
N GLY A 63 17.49 22.94 -16.19
CA GLY A 63 17.66 23.78 -17.37
C GLY A 63 17.52 25.27 -17.11
N SER A 64 16.71 25.66 -16.10
CA SER A 64 16.50 27.08 -15.76
C SER A 64 17.44 27.59 -14.67
N ASN A 65 17.90 26.74 -13.75
CA ASN A 65 18.62 27.14 -12.52
C ASN A 65 20.02 26.51 -12.40
N THR A 66 20.52 25.83 -13.44
CA THR A 66 21.68 24.94 -13.37
C THR A 66 21.44 23.74 -12.41
N TYR A 67 22.41 22.82 -12.29
CA TYR A 67 22.34 21.72 -11.33
C TYR A 67 22.67 22.23 -9.92
N ILE A 68 21.64 22.32 -9.06
CA ILE A 68 21.80 22.69 -7.66
C ILE A 68 21.93 21.42 -6.84
N PRO A 69 23.08 21.13 -6.18
CA PRO A 69 23.29 19.91 -5.40
C PRO A 69 22.63 20.00 -4.00
N SER A 70 21.32 20.31 -3.95
CA SER A 70 20.55 20.35 -2.69
C SER A 70 20.55 19.01 -1.96
N GLU A 71 20.67 17.93 -2.71
CA GLU A 71 20.87 16.57 -2.22
C GLU A 71 21.91 15.88 -3.09
N ARG A 72 22.87 15.19 -2.47
CA ARG A 72 23.95 14.51 -3.19
C ARG A 72 23.47 13.23 -3.84
N ILE A 73 24.10 12.88 -4.96
CA ILE A 73 23.94 11.58 -5.60
C ILE A 73 24.79 10.58 -4.81
N VAL A 74 24.24 9.44 -4.42
CA VAL A 74 24.99 8.37 -3.76
C VAL A 74 25.27 7.28 -4.78
N VAL A 75 26.54 6.90 -4.87
CA VAL A 75 27.03 5.92 -5.85
C VAL A 75 27.95 4.90 -5.20
N ARG A 76 28.08 3.74 -5.83
CA ARG A 76 29.15 2.78 -5.54
C ARG A 76 29.90 2.45 -6.83
N LYS A 77 31.12 1.95 -6.70
CA LYS A 77 31.83 1.41 -7.86
C LYS A 77 31.04 0.24 -8.46
N TYR A 78 31.01 0.20 -9.78
CA TYR A 78 30.38 -0.91 -10.49
C TYR A 78 31.35 -2.09 -10.57
N SER A 79 30.93 -3.28 -10.10
CA SER A 79 31.81 -4.43 -9.96
C SER A 79 32.39 -4.95 -11.29
N SER A 80 31.64 -4.83 -12.38
CA SER A 80 32.08 -5.30 -13.70
C SER A 80 32.92 -4.28 -14.48
N ASP A 81 32.94 -3.00 -14.05
CA ASP A 81 33.74 -1.94 -14.66
C ASP A 81 34.09 -0.90 -13.58
N PRO A 82 35.34 -0.93 -13.06
CA PRO A 82 35.80 -0.06 -11.98
C PRO A 82 35.81 1.44 -12.30
N ASP A 83 35.75 1.82 -13.59
CA ASP A 83 35.71 3.20 -14.04
C ASP A 83 34.27 3.74 -14.05
N LYS A 84 33.28 2.89 -13.84
CA LYS A 84 31.86 3.23 -13.76
C LYS A 84 31.33 3.17 -12.33
N PHE A 85 30.32 3.98 -12.09
CA PHE A 85 29.66 4.07 -10.79
C PHE A 85 28.17 3.81 -10.93
N LEU A 86 27.65 2.87 -10.13
CA LEU A 86 26.22 2.61 -10.07
C LEU A 86 25.56 3.62 -9.14
N VAL A 87 24.54 4.30 -9.64
CA VAL A 87 23.75 5.28 -8.87
C VAL A 87 22.79 4.54 -7.96
N ILE A 88 23.06 4.58 -6.68
CA ILE A 88 22.20 4.02 -5.61
C ILE A 88 21.04 4.98 -5.35
N GLU A 89 21.33 6.27 -5.12
CA GLU A 89 20.35 7.32 -4.90
C GLU A 89 20.64 8.53 -5.80
N GLY A 90 19.59 9.13 -6.33
CA GLY A 90 19.70 10.24 -7.28
C GLY A 90 19.48 9.83 -8.73
N ASN A 91 18.97 8.62 -9.00
CA ASN A 91 18.70 8.13 -10.36
C ASN A 91 17.87 9.12 -11.21
N ARG A 92 16.87 9.76 -10.63
CA ARG A 92 16.07 10.79 -11.35
C ARG A 92 16.89 12.02 -11.70
N ARG A 93 17.76 12.50 -10.79
CA ARG A 93 18.63 13.66 -11.04
C ARG A 93 19.65 13.35 -12.12
N THR A 94 20.26 12.17 -12.05
CA THR A 94 21.18 11.67 -13.07
C THR A 94 20.48 11.52 -14.43
N ALA A 95 19.26 10.95 -14.46
CA ALA A 95 18.50 10.82 -15.69
C ALA A 95 18.07 12.18 -16.28
N ALA A 96 17.71 13.16 -15.44
CA ALA A 96 17.38 14.51 -15.89
C ALA A 96 18.59 15.21 -16.53
N ALA A 97 19.79 15.09 -15.92
CA ALA A 97 21.03 15.59 -16.47
C ALA A 97 21.40 14.90 -17.79
N LYS A 98 21.27 13.57 -17.87
CA LYS A 98 21.45 12.82 -19.12
C LYS A 98 20.48 13.29 -20.21
N TRP A 99 19.23 13.58 -19.85
CA TRP A 99 18.22 14.07 -20.80
C TRP A 99 18.57 15.46 -21.35
N ILE A 100 19.07 16.38 -20.53
CA ILE A 100 19.53 17.69 -20.99
C ILE A 100 20.69 17.52 -21.96
N LYS A 101 21.68 16.65 -21.68
CA LYS A 101 22.79 16.34 -22.57
C LYS A 101 22.32 15.73 -23.90
N GLU A 102 21.32 14.86 -23.87
CA GLU A 102 20.69 14.25 -25.06
C GLU A 102 19.98 15.31 -25.92
N ASP A 103 19.21 16.20 -25.30
CA ASP A 103 18.53 17.29 -26.01
C ASP A 103 19.51 18.26 -26.68
N HIS A 104 20.60 18.60 -25.98
CA HIS A 104 21.66 19.41 -26.55
C HIS A 104 22.32 18.75 -27.78
N ALA A 105 22.61 17.44 -27.66
CA ALA A 105 23.16 16.67 -28.77
C ALA A 105 22.18 16.58 -29.96
N ALA A 106 20.87 16.65 -29.71
CA ALA A 106 19.81 16.70 -30.72
C ALA A 106 19.56 18.13 -31.27
N GLY A 107 20.36 19.14 -30.85
CA GLY A 107 20.29 20.51 -31.33
C GLY A 107 19.35 21.42 -30.55
N ALA A 108 18.83 21.01 -29.41
CA ALA A 108 18.06 21.91 -28.55
C ALA A 108 18.96 22.96 -27.90
N PRO A 109 18.49 24.22 -27.75
CA PRO A 109 19.26 25.25 -27.08
C PRO A 109 19.42 24.97 -25.59
N VAL A 110 20.64 24.75 -25.14
CA VAL A 110 21.01 24.59 -23.72
C VAL A 110 22.18 25.54 -23.45
N SER A 111 22.13 26.32 -22.37
CA SER A 111 23.20 27.26 -22.04
C SER A 111 24.48 26.53 -21.62
N ASP A 112 25.64 27.17 -21.91
CA ASP A 112 26.94 26.64 -21.51
C ASP A 112 27.07 26.47 -19.99
N GLU A 113 26.41 27.32 -19.21
CA GLU A 113 26.38 27.25 -17.76
C GLU A 113 25.68 25.97 -17.28
N VAL A 114 24.53 25.60 -17.90
CA VAL A 114 23.84 24.38 -17.62
C VAL A 114 24.67 23.17 -17.99
N LEU A 115 25.26 23.16 -19.19
CA LEU A 115 26.14 22.08 -19.65
C LEU A 115 27.34 21.87 -18.72
N ALA A 116 27.98 22.97 -18.29
CA ALA A 116 29.08 22.90 -17.33
C ALA A 116 28.63 22.32 -15.98
N SER A 117 27.43 22.69 -15.50
CA SER A 117 26.91 22.26 -14.23
C SER A 117 26.53 20.76 -14.17
N ILE A 118 26.25 20.15 -15.32
CA ILE A 118 25.88 18.70 -15.41
C ILE A 118 27.03 17.83 -15.94
N ARG A 119 28.14 18.38 -16.30
CA ARG A 119 29.29 17.65 -16.85
C ARG A 119 29.82 16.66 -15.83
N GLU A 120 30.08 17.14 -14.63
CA GLU A 120 30.51 16.36 -13.48
C GLU A 120 29.55 16.60 -12.32
N LEU A 121 28.97 15.54 -11.76
CA LEU A 121 28.00 15.65 -10.69
C LEU A 121 28.65 15.36 -9.32
N PRO A 122 28.32 16.15 -8.28
CA PRO A 122 28.82 15.89 -6.93
C PRO A 122 28.15 14.63 -6.36
N CYS A 123 28.97 13.63 -6.12
CA CYS A 123 28.55 12.31 -5.64
C CYS A 123 29.19 11.98 -4.30
N VAL A 124 28.52 11.16 -3.52
CA VAL A 124 29.06 10.44 -2.38
C VAL A 124 29.33 9.02 -2.82
N VAL A 125 30.59 8.63 -2.85
CA VAL A 125 31.01 7.27 -3.16
C VAL A 125 31.02 6.46 -1.86
N VAL A 126 30.27 5.36 -1.83
CA VAL A 126 30.28 4.40 -0.73
C VAL A 126 31.14 3.19 -1.08
N ASP A 127 32.00 2.77 -0.15
CA ASP A 127 32.86 1.62 -0.37
C ASP A 127 32.06 0.31 -0.46
N ALA A 128 32.51 -0.58 -1.36
CA ALA A 128 31.82 -1.80 -1.75
C ALA A 128 32.27 -3.03 -0.96
N ASP A 129 32.62 -2.91 0.32
CA ASP A 129 32.85 -4.07 1.18
C ASP A 129 31.51 -4.80 1.47
N GLN A 130 31.57 -6.02 2.04
CA GLN A 130 30.39 -6.87 2.27
C GLN A 130 29.20 -6.17 2.95
N ASP A 131 29.46 -5.06 3.65
CA ASP A 131 28.43 -4.17 4.21
C ASP A 131 27.76 -3.22 3.19
N ALA A 132 28.23 -3.14 1.94
CA ALA A 132 27.71 -2.17 0.95
C ALA A 132 26.24 -2.41 0.61
N GLN A 133 25.78 -3.66 0.58
CA GLN A 133 24.36 -3.98 0.37
C GLN A 133 23.52 -3.55 1.58
N VAL A 134 24.01 -3.76 2.78
CA VAL A 134 23.35 -3.33 4.03
C VAL A 134 23.30 -1.79 4.08
N VAL A 135 24.39 -1.13 3.73
CA VAL A 135 24.47 0.34 3.65
C VAL A 135 23.53 0.87 2.60
N HIS A 136 23.50 0.24 1.42
CA HIS A 136 22.57 0.57 0.34
C HIS A 136 21.11 0.46 0.81
N ALA A 137 20.73 -0.71 1.34
CA ALA A 137 19.38 -0.93 1.85
C ALA A 137 19.02 0.06 2.97
N SER A 138 19.96 0.38 3.87
CA SER A 138 19.75 1.34 4.96
C SER A 138 19.57 2.77 4.47
N LEU A 139 20.40 3.25 3.53
CA LEU A 139 20.29 4.58 2.92
C LEU A 139 18.96 4.73 2.17
N MET A 140 18.56 3.69 1.43
CA MET A 140 17.29 3.65 0.74
C MET A 140 16.13 3.70 1.74
N GLY A 141 16.24 2.95 2.84
CA GLY A 141 15.22 2.93 3.89
C GLY A 141 15.05 4.27 4.59
N ILE A 142 16.13 4.90 5.03
CA ILE A 142 16.08 6.20 5.71
C ILE A 142 15.47 7.28 4.82
N ARG A 143 15.80 7.31 3.52
CA ARG A 143 15.30 8.34 2.61
C ARG A 143 13.87 8.12 2.12
N HIS A 144 13.48 6.89 1.89
CA HIS A 144 12.21 6.55 1.23
C HIS A 144 11.16 5.94 2.16
N VAL A 145 11.58 5.42 3.30
CA VAL A 145 10.67 4.93 4.35
C VAL A 145 10.28 6.04 5.32
N SER A 146 11.25 6.94 5.64
CA SER A 146 11.06 8.03 6.62
C SER A 146 11.16 9.45 6.00
N GLY A 147 11.51 9.57 4.71
CA GLY A 147 11.78 10.85 4.03
C GLY A 147 10.56 11.54 3.39
N ILE A 148 10.79 12.70 2.78
CA ILE A 148 9.76 13.62 2.23
C ILE A 148 8.96 13.00 1.05
N LYS A 149 9.52 12.07 0.26
CA LYS A 149 8.82 11.25 -0.74
C LYS A 149 8.96 9.78 -0.39
N GLN A 150 8.00 9.30 0.36
CA GLN A 150 7.95 7.90 0.77
C GLN A 150 7.67 6.98 -0.44
N TRP A 151 8.32 5.82 -0.46
CA TRP A 151 7.92 4.71 -1.32
C TRP A 151 6.52 4.20 -0.97
N GLY A 152 5.87 3.57 -1.93
CA GLY A 152 4.65 2.82 -1.69
C GLY A 152 4.81 1.72 -0.63
N GLY A 153 3.69 1.23 -0.13
CA GLY A 153 3.70 0.21 0.93
C GLY A 153 4.44 -1.06 0.54
N TYR A 154 4.24 -1.50 -0.70
CA TYR A 154 4.87 -2.70 -1.27
C TYR A 154 6.40 -2.61 -1.29
N GLN A 155 6.97 -1.51 -1.84
CA GLN A 155 8.43 -1.36 -1.92
C GLN A 155 9.07 -1.28 -0.54
N ARG A 156 8.43 -0.59 0.41
CA ARG A 156 8.91 -0.53 1.80
C ARG A 156 8.91 -1.92 2.46
N ALA A 157 7.89 -2.73 2.19
CA ALA A 157 7.82 -4.09 2.69
C ALA A 157 8.85 -5.00 2.02
N LYS A 158 9.05 -4.87 0.71
CA LYS A 158 10.09 -5.61 -0.02
C LYS A 158 11.48 -5.33 0.54
N LEU A 159 11.80 -4.04 0.83
CA LEU A 159 13.06 -3.70 1.47
C LEU A 159 13.23 -4.38 2.84
N VAL A 160 12.16 -4.40 3.65
CA VAL A 160 12.19 -5.11 4.94
C VAL A 160 12.47 -6.59 4.76
N VAL A 161 11.85 -7.25 3.78
CA VAL A 161 12.10 -8.68 3.49
C VAL A 161 13.53 -8.90 3.03
N THR A 162 14.03 -8.10 2.08
CA THR A 162 15.43 -8.17 1.64
C THR A 162 16.41 -8.03 2.82
N MET A 163 16.16 -7.08 3.72
CA MET A 163 17.06 -6.91 4.88
C MET A 163 16.99 -8.10 5.85
N ARG A 164 15.83 -8.73 6.01
CA ARG A 164 15.66 -9.85 6.93
C ARG A 164 16.09 -11.19 6.36
N ASP A 165 15.73 -11.47 5.12
CA ASP A 165 15.91 -12.78 4.49
C ASP A 165 17.25 -12.85 3.72
N ASP A 166 17.56 -11.83 2.89
CA ASP A 166 18.76 -11.86 2.05
C ASP A 166 20.01 -11.38 2.80
N LEU A 167 19.83 -10.40 3.71
CA LEU A 167 20.92 -9.84 4.53
C LEU A 167 20.95 -10.41 5.96
N GLU A 168 20.06 -11.34 6.30
CA GLU A 168 19.98 -12.07 7.58
C GLU A 168 19.92 -11.16 8.83
N LEU A 169 19.39 -9.92 8.70
CA LEU A 169 19.32 -8.98 9.80
C LEU A 169 18.13 -9.27 10.72
N GLY A 170 18.34 -9.12 12.02
CA GLY A 170 17.26 -9.22 13.01
C GLY A 170 16.22 -8.11 12.88
N ALA A 171 14.96 -8.36 13.27
CA ALA A 171 13.87 -7.37 13.16
C ALA A 171 14.18 -6.05 13.90
N ASN A 172 14.85 -6.10 15.04
CA ASN A 172 15.27 -4.93 15.81
C ASN A 172 16.32 -4.12 15.05
N GLU A 173 17.29 -4.79 14.45
CA GLU A 173 18.34 -4.15 13.67
C GLU A 173 17.77 -3.47 12.41
N VAL A 174 16.84 -4.12 11.72
CA VAL A 174 16.11 -3.53 10.59
C VAL A 174 15.32 -2.30 11.05
N ALA A 175 14.66 -2.39 12.21
CA ALA A 175 13.91 -1.28 12.79
C ALA A 175 14.79 -0.05 13.06
N GLU A 176 15.95 -0.25 13.69
CA GLU A 176 16.92 0.81 13.95
C GLU A 176 17.46 1.44 12.65
N ARG A 177 17.81 0.59 11.66
CA ARG A 177 18.38 1.06 10.39
C ARG A 177 17.37 1.83 9.54
N LEU A 178 16.08 1.46 9.61
CA LEU A 178 15.00 2.08 8.83
C LEU A 178 14.28 3.21 9.58
N GLY A 179 14.59 3.42 10.85
CA GLY A 179 13.91 4.44 11.68
C GLY A 179 12.43 4.15 11.90
N MET A 180 12.07 2.88 12.09
CA MET A 180 10.69 2.43 12.36
C MET A 180 10.62 1.54 13.60
N SER A 181 9.41 1.22 14.07
CA SER A 181 9.26 0.28 15.17
C SER A 181 9.45 -1.17 14.71
N THR A 182 9.95 -2.04 15.60
CA THR A 182 10.03 -3.50 15.35
C THR A 182 8.66 -4.10 15.03
N HIS A 183 7.60 -3.58 15.65
CA HIS A 183 6.23 -3.98 15.34
C HIS A 183 5.87 -3.70 13.86
N GLU A 184 6.23 -2.53 13.36
CA GLU A 184 5.99 -2.16 11.96
C GLU A 184 6.85 -2.98 11.00
N VAL A 185 8.11 -3.28 11.34
CA VAL A 185 8.97 -4.19 10.58
C VAL A 185 8.31 -5.56 10.45
N ASN A 186 7.88 -6.16 11.57
CA ASN A 186 7.24 -7.48 11.56
C ASN A 186 5.91 -7.48 10.79
N ARG A 187 5.12 -6.40 10.90
CA ARG A 187 3.86 -6.26 10.17
C ARG A 187 4.08 -6.21 8.67
N ARG A 188 5.07 -5.43 8.21
CA ARG A 188 5.42 -5.34 6.79
C ARG A 188 5.98 -6.64 6.26
N TYR A 189 6.80 -7.30 7.03
CA TYR A 189 7.35 -8.60 6.70
C TYR A 189 6.25 -9.64 6.47
N ARG A 190 5.33 -9.79 7.44
CA ARG A 190 4.19 -10.70 7.33
C ARG A 190 3.33 -10.39 6.10
N ALA A 191 3.00 -9.11 5.89
CA ALA A 191 2.16 -8.69 4.79
C ALA A 191 2.77 -9.03 3.41
N PHE A 192 4.09 -8.86 3.28
CA PHE A 192 4.77 -9.20 2.04
C PHE A 192 4.83 -10.71 1.81
N LYS A 193 5.12 -11.49 2.86
CA LYS A 193 5.12 -12.96 2.79
C LYS A 193 3.73 -13.51 2.44
N ALA A 194 2.67 -12.99 3.05
CA ALA A 194 1.29 -13.35 2.75
C ALA A 194 0.89 -13.01 1.30
N LEU A 195 1.27 -11.83 0.80
CA LEU A 195 1.05 -11.46 -0.60
C LEU A 195 1.84 -12.36 -1.57
N HIS A 196 3.04 -12.79 -1.16
CA HIS A 196 3.85 -13.72 -1.97
C HIS A 196 3.26 -15.13 -1.96
N GLN A 197 2.64 -15.57 -0.85
CA GLN A 197 1.87 -16.81 -0.77
C GLN A 197 0.71 -16.79 -1.77
N PHE A 198 -0.03 -15.66 -1.85
CA PHE A 198 -1.06 -15.47 -2.87
C PHE A 198 -0.53 -15.57 -4.30
N GLN A 199 0.64 -14.99 -4.58
CA GLN A 199 1.28 -15.08 -5.90
C GLN A 199 1.63 -16.51 -6.32
N GLN A 200 1.88 -17.38 -5.34
CA GLN A 200 2.25 -18.79 -5.58
C GLN A 200 1.03 -19.74 -5.58
N ASP A 201 -0.17 -19.22 -5.33
CA ASP A 201 -1.39 -20.02 -5.35
C ASP A 201 -1.71 -20.49 -6.78
N GLU A 202 -2.09 -21.77 -6.93
CA GLU A 202 -2.32 -22.39 -8.25
C GLU A 202 -3.57 -21.83 -8.95
N GLU A 203 -4.59 -21.42 -8.17
CA GLU A 203 -5.86 -20.95 -8.71
C GLU A 203 -5.91 -19.43 -8.83
N TYR A 204 -5.44 -18.70 -7.81
CA TYR A 204 -5.59 -17.24 -7.72
C TYR A 204 -4.31 -16.45 -8.02
N GLY A 205 -3.16 -17.10 -8.11
CA GLY A 205 -1.85 -16.44 -8.30
C GLY A 205 -1.75 -15.59 -9.55
N GLU A 206 -2.51 -15.90 -10.61
CA GLU A 206 -2.58 -15.07 -11.82
C GLU A 206 -3.12 -13.65 -11.57
N HIS A 207 -3.90 -13.47 -10.50
CA HIS A 207 -4.47 -12.18 -10.11
C HIS A 207 -3.54 -11.35 -9.22
N PHE A 208 -2.33 -11.84 -8.98
CA PHE A 208 -1.32 -11.10 -8.21
C PHE A 208 -1.02 -9.74 -8.83
N LYS A 209 -1.06 -8.71 -7.98
CA LYS A 209 -0.62 -7.33 -8.28
C LYS A 209 0.02 -6.71 -7.04
N PRO A 210 1.13 -5.97 -7.18
CA PRO A 210 1.72 -5.24 -6.05
C PRO A 210 0.75 -4.28 -5.35
N SER A 211 -0.27 -3.79 -6.07
CA SER A 211 -1.34 -2.94 -5.55
C SER A 211 -2.24 -3.62 -4.51
N LEU A 212 -2.24 -4.97 -4.43
CA LEU A 212 -2.94 -5.73 -3.39
C LEU A 212 -2.24 -5.69 -2.03
N TYR A 213 -1.01 -5.18 -1.94
CA TYR A 213 -0.26 -5.11 -0.68
C TYR A 213 -1.05 -4.51 0.49
N PRO A 214 -1.81 -3.39 0.35
CA PRO A 214 -2.61 -2.85 1.44
C PRO A 214 -3.67 -3.82 1.98
N VAL A 215 -4.23 -4.68 1.14
CA VAL A 215 -5.21 -5.72 1.53
C VAL A 215 -4.54 -6.74 2.46
N PHE A 216 -3.39 -7.28 2.07
CA PHE A 216 -2.62 -8.23 2.88
C PHE A 216 -2.03 -7.58 4.14
N HIS A 217 -1.59 -6.32 4.04
CA HIS A 217 -1.10 -5.56 5.19
C HIS A 217 -2.19 -5.37 6.26
N GLU A 218 -3.43 -5.16 5.85
CA GLU A 218 -4.56 -5.10 6.76
C GLU A 218 -4.92 -6.49 7.32
N ALA A 219 -4.94 -7.53 6.47
CA ALA A 219 -5.27 -8.90 6.89
C ALA A 219 -4.34 -9.41 8.00
N VAL A 220 -3.02 -9.21 7.88
CA VAL A 220 -2.06 -9.61 8.93
C VAL A 220 -2.06 -8.69 10.16
N SER A 221 -2.70 -7.52 10.07
CA SER A 221 -2.76 -6.53 11.16
C SER A 221 -3.98 -6.73 12.06
N LEU A 222 -5.08 -7.25 11.52
CA LEU A 222 -6.34 -7.46 12.23
C LEU A 222 -6.37 -8.87 12.82
N SER A 223 -6.32 -8.98 14.16
CA SER A 223 -6.33 -10.28 14.84
C SER A 223 -7.46 -11.19 14.38
N PRO A 224 -8.74 -10.75 14.25
CA PRO A 224 -9.81 -11.65 13.80
C PRO A 224 -9.55 -12.24 12.41
N VAL A 225 -9.01 -11.47 11.47
CA VAL A 225 -8.71 -11.93 10.11
C VAL A 225 -7.46 -12.80 10.10
N LYS A 226 -6.41 -12.37 10.81
CA LYS A 226 -5.16 -13.11 10.93
C LYS A 226 -5.38 -14.49 11.58
N ASP A 227 -6.20 -14.55 12.61
CA ASP A 227 -6.53 -15.79 13.34
C ASP A 227 -7.45 -16.69 12.49
N TRP A 228 -8.39 -16.13 11.75
CA TRP A 228 -9.22 -16.84 10.79
C TRP A 228 -8.40 -17.52 9.70
N LEU A 229 -7.42 -16.79 9.12
CA LEU A 229 -6.53 -17.33 8.08
C LEU A 229 -5.40 -18.19 8.67
N GLY A 230 -5.19 -18.20 9.99
CA GLY A 230 -4.21 -19.03 10.67
C GLY A 230 -2.76 -18.65 10.37
N TRP A 231 -2.34 -17.43 10.73
CA TRP A 231 -0.94 -17.04 10.52
C TRP A 231 0.02 -17.84 11.40
N ASP A 232 0.95 -18.57 10.77
CA ASP A 232 2.04 -19.28 11.43
C ASP A 232 3.34 -18.46 11.37
N GLU A 233 3.86 -18.08 12.53
CA GLU A 233 5.10 -17.26 12.63
C GLU A 233 6.36 -18.04 12.26
N GLN A 234 6.36 -19.37 12.41
CA GLN A 234 7.54 -20.20 12.09
C GLN A 234 7.63 -20.45 10.59
N GLN A 235 6.51 -20.72 9.96
CA GLN A 235 6.44 -20.91 8.52
C GLN A 235 6.39 -19.58 7.75
N GLY A 236 6.00 -18.48 8.40
CA GLY A 236 5.88 -17.17 7.77
C GLY A 236 4.75 -17.09 6.74
N GLN A 237 3.66 -17.85 6.93
CA GLN A 237 2.54 -17.95 6.01
C GLN A 237 1.21 -18.22 6.74
N PHE A 238 0.11 -18.10 6.04
CA PHE A 238 -1.19 -18.60 6.47
C PHE A 238 -1.28 -20.11 6.26
N VAL A 239 -1.93 -20.84 7.17
CA VAL A 239 -1.99 -22.30 7.16
C VAL A 239 -3.41 -22.88 7.16
N ASN A 240 -4.44 -22.06 7.23
CA ASN A 240 -5.83 -22.51 7.12
C ASN A 240 -6.26 -22.48 5.65
N ASP A 241 -5.90 -23.51 4.88
CA ASP A 241 -6.05 -23.55 3.43
C ASP A 241 -7.50 -23.29 2.96
N ASP A 242 -8.51 -23.93 3.57
CA ASP A 242 -9.92 -23.73 3.21
C ASP A 242 -10.38 -22.26 3.38
N GLU A 243 -9.94 -21.61 4.46
CA GLU A 243 -10.30 -20.22 4.73
C GLU A 243 -9.48 -19.25 3.88
N LEU A 244 -8.27 -19.65 3.54
CA LEU A 244 -7.38 -18.90 2.66
C LEU A 244 -7.94 -18.85 1.23
N GLN A 245 -8.46 -19.97 0.71
CA GLN A 245 -9.12 -20.03 -0.59
C GLN A 245 -10.39 -19.14 -0.62
N LYS A 246 -11.18 -19.12 0.46
CA LYS A 246 -12.30 -18.19 0.58
C LYS A 246 -11.83 -16.73 0.55
N PHE A 247 -10.77 -16.40 1.29
CA PHE A 247 -10.21 -15.04 1.27
C PHE A 247 -9.71 -14.66 -0.12
N TYR A 248 -9.02 -15.57 -0.81
CA TYR A 248 -8.50 -15.34 -2.15
C TYR A 248 -9.62 -15.13 -3.17
N SER A 249 -10.71 -15.88 -3.07
CA SER A 249 -11.90 -15.66 -3.93
C SER A 249 -12.53 -14.29 -3.72
N LEU A 250 -12.50 -13.74 -2.51
CA LEU A 250 -13.05 -12.42 -2.21
C LEU A 250 -12.24 -11.27 -2.80
N ILE A 251 -10.92 -11.44 -2.93
CA ILE A 251 -9.99 -10.40 -3.42
C ILE A 251 -9.63 -10.56 -4.90
N SER A 252 -10.11 -11.63 -5.55
CA SER A 252 -9.87 -11.93 -6.96
C SER A 252 -11.14 -11.71 -7.80
N PRO A 253 -11.02 -11.31 -9.08
CA PRO A 253 -12.15 -11.30 -9.99
C PRO A 253 -12.64 -12.73 -10.23
N SER A 254 -13.93 -12.89 -10.45
CA SER A 254 -14.54 -14.18 -10.81
C SER A 254 -15.17 -14.10 -12.20
N ARG A 255 -15.32 -15.24 -12.86
CA ARG A 255 -16.05 -15.38 -14.11
C ARG A 255 -17.34 -16.11 -13.87
N ILE A 256 -18.44 -15.53 -14.30
CA ILE A 256 -19.77 -16.14 -14.23
C ILE A 256 -20.26 -16.39 -15.65
N GLU A 257 -20.64 -17.63 -15.93
CA GLU A 257 -21.37 -17.97 -17.16
C GLU A 257 -22.86 -17.66 -16.94
N GLU A 258 -23.37 -16.70 -17.69
CA GLU A 258 -24.81 -16.41 -17.75
C GLU A 258 -25.53 -17.50 -18.56
N GLY A 259 -26.83 -17.71 -18.30
CA GLY A 259 -27.59 -18.83 -18.86
C GLY A 259 -27.74 -18.85 -20.39
N ASP A 260 -27.22 -17.87 -21.11
CA ASP A 260 -27.11 -17.77 -22.57
C ASP A 260 -25.70 -18.08 -23.12
N GLY A 261 -24.76 -18.44 -22.23
CA GLY A 261 -23.36 -18.75 -22.58
C GLY A 261 -22.46 -17.52 -22.68
N GLU A 262 -22.92 -16.33 -22.33
CA GLU A 262 -22.05 -15.18 -22.14
C GLU A 262 -21.29 -15.29 -20.83
N VAL A 263 -19.97 -15.05 -20.91
CA VAL A 263 -19.08 -15.03 -19.74
C VAL A 263 -18.87 -13.58 -19.32
N SER A 264 -19.29 -13.23 -18.12
CA SER A 264 -19.04 -11.90 -17.56
C SER A 264 -17.97 -11.94 -16.46
N ASP A 265 -17.03 -10.98 -16.51
CA ASP A 265 -16.05 -10.79 -15.45
C ASP A 265 -16.69 -9.99 -14.30
N VAL A 266 -16.73 -10.60 -13.10
CA VAL A 266 -17.24 -9.97 -11.88
C VAL A 266 -16.06 -9.44 -11.06
N PRO A 267 -16.08 -8.16 -10.67
CA PRO A 267 -15.00 -7.59 -9.88
C PRO A 267 -14.91 -8.24 -8.49
N PRO A 268 -13.73 -8.17 -7.83
CA PRO A 268 -13.55 -8.68 -6.48
C PRO A 268 -14.55 -8.06 -5.50
N LYS A 269 -15.07 -8.84 -4.57
CA LYS A 269 -15.93 -8.35 -3.47
C LYS A 269 -15.17 -7.46 -2.49
N ILE A 270 -13.87 -7.72 -2.34
CA ILE A 270 -12.93 -6.91 -1.56
C ILE A 270 -11.88 -6.35 -2.50
N ASN A 271 -11.91 -5.05 -2.74
CA ASN A 271 -10.97 -4.35 -3.61
C ASN A 271 -10.05 -3.37 -2.86
N GLY A 272 -10.13 -3.31 -1.53
CA GLY A 272 -9.34 -2.40 -0.72
C GLY A 272 -9.27 -2.78 0.76
N TYR A 273 -8.25 -2.25 1.44
CA TYR A 273 -7.98 -2.52 2.85
C TYR A 273 -9.13 -2.11 3.79
N GLY A 274 -9.92 -1.11 3.41
CA GLY A 274 -11.10 -0.69 4.19
C GLY A 274 -12.12 -1.81 4.32
N GLN A 275 -12.36 -2.56 3.25
CA GLN A 275 -13.29 -3.68 3.22
C GLN A 275 -12.74 -4.89 4.00
N VAL A 276 -11.41 -5.09 4.03
CA VAL A 276 -10.79 -6.11 4.91
C VAL A 276 -11.11 -5.84 6.38
N ARG A 277 -11.17 -4.57 6.79
CA ARG A 277 -11.55 -4.20 8.17
C ARG A 277 -12.94 -4.62 8.55
N GLU A 278 -13.86 -4.63 7.60
CA GLU A 278 -15.25 -5.02 7.85
C GLU A 278 -15.39 -6.53 8.12
N LEU A 279 -14.42 -7.36 7.69
CA LEU A 279 -14.41 -8.78 8.01
C LEU A 279 -14.44 -9.03 9.53
N ARG A 280 -13.89 -8.13 10.36
CA ARG A 280 -13.99 -8.23 11.84
C ARG A 280 -15.41 -8.30 12.37
N VAL A 281 -16.38 -7.72 11.64
CA VAL A 281 -17.80 -7.69 12.00
C VAL A 281 -18.54 -8.86 11.36
N ILE A 282 -18.11 -9.27 10.17
CA ILE A 282 -18.74 -10.33 9.39
C ILE A 282 -18.36 -11.72 9.92
N LEU A 283 -17.06 -11.98 10.17
CA LEU A 283 -16.56 -13.29 10.60
C LEU A 283 -17.25 -13.88 11.84
N PRO A 284 -17.61 -13.07 12.88
CA PRO A 284 -18.32 -13.60 14.04
C PRO A 284 -19.80 -13.92 13.78
N ASN A 285 -20.37 -13.53 12.65
CA ASN A 285 -21.78 -13.74 12.31
C ASN A 285 -21.90 -14.76 11.17
N PRO A 286 -22.35 -16.01 11.45
CA PRO A 286 -22.43 -17.07 10.45
C PRO A 286 -23.29 -16.70 9.24
N ASP A 287 -24.45 -16.04 9.46
CA ASP A 287 -25.37 -15.68 8.37
C ASP A 287 -24.75 -14.61 7.44
N ALA A 288 -24.03 -13.64 8.02
CA ALA A 288 -23.33 -12.62 7.25
C ALA A 288 -22.14 -13.21 6.48
N PHE A 289 -21.42 -14.12 7.10
CA PHE A 289 -20.29 -14.80 6.47
C PHE A 289 -20.74 -15.71 5.34
N ASP A 290 -21.81 -16.50 5.56
CA ASP A 290 -22.41 -17.36 4.53
C ASP A 290 -22.90 -16.53 3.34
N SER A 291 -23.61 -15.42 3.60
CA SER A 291 -24.04 -14.48 2.56
C SER A 291 -22.86 -13.96 1.75
N LEU A 292 -21.74 -13.60 2.38
CA LEU A 292 -20.58 -13.07 1.69
C LEU A 292 -19.89 -14.10 0.78
N ILE A 293 -19.79 -15.36 1.26
CA ILE A 293 -19.05 -16.44 0.56
C ILE A 293 -19.90 -17.12 -0.50
N ASN A 294 -21.12 -17.55 -0.14
CA ASN A 294 -21.90 -18.48 -0.95
C ASN A 294 -22.92 -17.82 -1.91
N HIS A 295 -23.20 -16.53 -1.73
CA HIS A 295 -24.10 -15.80 -2.62
C HIS A 295 -23.32 -14.90 -3.59
N HIS A 296 -23.25 -15.28 -4.86
CA HIS A 296 -22.49 -14.56 -5.89
C HIS A 296 -22.91 -13.08 -6.03
N GLU A 297 -24.20 -12.79 -5.90
CA GLU A 297 -24.75 -11.44 -6.01
C GLU A 297 -24.57 -10.60 -4.74
N SER A 298 -24.18 -11.24 -3.61
CA SER A 298 -24.08 -10.56 -2.33
C SER A 298 -22.81 -9.72 -2.25
N SER A 299 -22.97 -8.45 -1.88
CA SER A 299 -21.88 -7.53 -1.67
C SER A 299 -21.37 -7.56 -0.21
N ILE A 300 -20.18 -7.01 0.01
CA ILE A 300 -19.66 -6.84 1.39
C ILE A 300 -20.57 -5.93 2.23
N ASP A 301 -21.24 -4.95 1.61
CA ASP A 301 -22.15 -4.02 2.30
C ASP A 301 -23.41 -4.74 2.80
N GLU A 302 -23.94 -5.69 2.04
CA GLU A 302 -25.05 -6.53 2.46
C GLU A 302 -24.66 -7.45 3.62
N ALA A 303 -23.47 -8.07 3.55
CA ALA A 303 -22.96 -8.87 4.65
C ALA A 303 -22.77 -8.04 5.93
N ILE A 304 -22.30 -6.81 5.82
CA ILE A 304 -22.19 -5.85 6.93
C ILE A 304 -23.59 -5.54 7.51
N ALA A 305 -24.58 -5.32 6.64
CA ALA A 305 -25.95 -5.04 7.07
C ALA A 305 -26.53 -6.21 7.88
N ILE A 306 -26.34 -7.45 7.40
CA ILE A 306 -26.74 -8.68 8.12
C ILE A 306 -26.02 -8.76 9.47
N ALA A 307 -24.70 -8.57 9.50
CA ALA A 307 -23.91 -8.65 10.73
C ALA A 307 -24.32 -7.62 11.79
N LYS A 308 -24.76 -6.41 11.37
CA LYS A 308 -25.17 -5.32 12.27
C LYS A 308 -26.64 -5.39 12.70
N GLN A 309 -27.47 -6.23 12.08
CA GLN A 309 -28.89 -6.36 12.46
C GLN A 309 -29.10 -6.62 13.97
N PRO A 310 -28.38 -7.54 14.64
CA PRO A 310 -28.55 -7.75 16.07
C PRO A 310 -28.19 -6.54 16.93
N GLU A 311 -27.20 -5.76 16.52
CA GLU A 311 -26.83 -4.53 17.22
C GLU A 311 -27.84 -3.42 17.01
N MET A 312 -28.36 -3.27 15.81
CA MET A 312 -29.43 -2.32 15.50
C MET A 312 -30.70 -2.65 16.28
N ALA A 313 -31.05 -3.94 16.33
CA ALA A 313 -32.20 -4.41 17.12
C ALA A 313 -32.04 -4.14 18.63
N ARG A 314 -30.82 -4.21 19.18
CA ARG A 314 -30.54 -3.86 20.57
C ARG A 314 -30.40 -2.34 20.81
N HIS A 315 -30.02 -1.61 19.76
CA HIS A 315 -29.82 -0.17 19.87
C HIS A 315 -31.13 0.60 19.95
N TRP A 316 -32.15 0.21 19.15
CA TRP A 316 -33.45 0.88 19.20
C TRP A 316 -34.11 0.71 20.58
N ILE A 317 -34.06 -0.50 21.19
CA ILE A 317 -34.66 -0.72 22.52
C ILE A 317 -33.93 0.05 23.62
N ARG A 318 -32.61 0.24 23.49
CA ARG A 318 -31.85 1.11 24.39
C ARG A 318 -32.27 2.57 24.26
N ASN A 319 -32.49 3.04 23.02
CA ASN A 319 -32.96 4.41 22.77
C ASN A 319 -34.37 4.63 23.30
N VAL A 320 -35.30 3.68 23.11
CA VAL A 320 -36.64 3.71 23.71
C VAL A 320 -36.56 3.76 25.24
N SER A 321 -35.68 2.95 25.84
CA SER A 321 -35.49 2.94 27.30
C SER A 321 -34.85 4.24 27.82
N ALA A 322 -34.00 4.88 27.02
CA ALA A 322 -33.42 6.20 27.36
C ALA A 322 -34.47 7.32 27.24
N ALA A 323 -35.28 7.31 26.18
CA ALA A 323 -36.38 8.26 26.02
C ALA A 323 -37.42 8.12 27.17
N LYS A 324 -37.78 6.87 27.53
CA LYS A 324 -38.66 6.61 28.68
C LYS A 324 -38.10 7.21 29.97
N ARG A 325 -36.84 6.96 30.30
CA ARG A 325 -36.17 7.54 31.47
C ARG A 325 -36.17 9.06 31.43
N ALA A 326 -35.85 9.66 30.30
CA ALA A 326 -35.85 11.10 30.13
C ALA A 326 -37.24 11.73 30.45
N LEU A 327 -38.32 11.04 30.05
CA LEU A 327 -39.69 11.48 30.37
C LEU A 327 -40.03 11.25 31.84
N GLU A 328 -39.61 10.14 32.45
CA GLU A 328 -39.80 9.87 33.90
C GLU A 328 -39.06 10.88 34.78
N ASP A 329 -37.88 11.33 34.36
CA ASP A 329 -37.03 12.27 35.09
C ASP A 329 -37.46 13.76 34.93
N MET A 330 -38.51 14.05 34.14
CA MET A 330 -39.00 15.41 33.95
C MET A 330 -39.55 15.98 35.26
N SER A 331 -38.87 16.98 35.76
CA SER A 331 -39.32 17.70 36.97
C SER A 331 -40.58 18.53 36.72
N ILE A 332 -41.35 18.79 37.77
CA ILE A 332 -42.55 19.65 37.71
C ILE A 332 -42.22 21.05 37.13
N ARG A 333 -41.00 21.53 37.34
CA ARG A 333 -40.53 22.80 36.77
C ARG A 333 -40.41 22.73 35.26
N ILE A 334 -39.79 21.68 34.72
CA ILE A 334 -39.66 21.45 33.27
C ILE A 334 -41.05 21.30 32.64
N ILE A 335 -41.96 20.54 33.25
CA ILE A 335 -43.34 20.38 32.77
C ILE A 335 -44.10 21.70 32.68
N LYS A 336 -43.82 22.66 33.56
CA LYS A 336 -44.47 23.98 33.55
C LYS A 336 -43.85 24.95 32.53
N GLU A 337 -42.58 24.74 32.18
CA GLU A 337 -41.81 25.62 31.30
C GLU A 337 -41.68 25.04 29.87
N ILE A 338 -42.29 23.87 29.60
CA ILE A 338 -42.21 23.20 28.29
C ILE A 338 -42.89 24.06 27.22
N SER A 339 -42.27 24.18 26.05
CA SER A 339 -42.82 24.96 24.93
C SER A 339 -43.88 24.18 24.15
N ASP A 340 -44.76 24.90 23.44
CA ASP A 340 -45.76 24.28 22.57
C ASP A 340 -45.09 23.43 21.45
N SER A 341 -43.90 23.81 21.01
CA SER A 341 -43.07 23.06 20.09
C SER A 341 -42.65 21.69 20.63
N ASP A 342 -42.24 21.66 21.91
CA ASP A 342 -41.81 20.42 22.56
C ASP A 342 -43.00 19.52 22.88
N VAL A 343 -44.16 20.09 23.20
CA VAL A 343 -45.42 19.35 23.34
C VAL A 343 -45.79 18.66 22.02
N ALA A 344 -45.71 19.40 20.88
CA ALA A 344 -46.01 18.86 19.56
C ALA A 344 -45.05 17.68 19.19
N GLU A 345 -43.77 17.78 19.59
CA GLU A 345 -42.81 16.72 19.35
C GLU A 345 -43.12 15.47 20.19
N LEU A 346 -43.56 15.63 21.43
CA LEU A 346 -44.03 14.52 22.29
C LEU A 346 -45.29 13.85 21.71
N GLU A 347 -46.21 14.61 21.15
CA GLU A 347 -47.39 14.09 20.46
C GLU A 347 -47.02 13.31 19.20
N ASN A 348 -46.06 13.82 18.39
CA ASN A 348 -45.54 13.13 17.23
C ASN A 348 -44.89 11.79 17.62
N LEU A 349 -44.05 11.78 18.66
CA LEU A 349 -43.44 10.57 19.19
C LEU A 349 -44.48 9.54 19.63
N LYS A 350 -45.52 9.99 20.35
CA LYS A 350 -46.62 9.11 20.77
C LYS A 350 -47.33 8.49 19.56
N ASN A 351 -47.66 9.28 18.53
CA ASN A 351 -48.33 8.78 17.31
C ASN A 351 -47.48 7.75 16.59
N LEU A 352 -46.15 7.98 16.48
CA LEU A 352 -45.22 7.05 15.89
C LEU A 352 -45.15 5.73 16.67
N ILE A 353 -45.15 5.78 18.00
CA ILE A 353 -45.17 4.59 18.85
C ILE A 353 -46.46 3.79 18.62
N ASP A 354 -47.61 4.43 18.56
CA ASP A 354 -48.89 3.80 18.34
C ASP A 354 -48.96 3.13 16.95
N GLU A 355 -48.43 3.77 15.90
CA GLU A 355 -48.27 3.23 14.55
C GLU A 355 -47.42 1.94 14.58
N ARG A 356 -46.22 1.98 15.17
CA ARG A 356 -45.32 0.82 15.23
C ARG A 356 -45.89 -0.33 16.05
N LEU A 357 -46.65 -0.05 17.10
CA LEU A 357 -47.34 -1.08 17.87
C LEU A 357 -48.44 -1.78 17.05
N ASN A 358 -49.10 -1.04 16.18
CA ASN A 358 -50.11 -1.63 15.25
C ASN A 358 -49.41 -2.50 14.18
N ASP A 359 -48.33 -2.03 13.58
CA ASP A 359 -47.53 -2.80 12.62
C ASP A 359 -47.08 -4.13 13.23
N ILE A 360 -46.56 -4.09 14.46
CA ILE A 360 -46.11 -5.30 15.20
C ILE A 360 -47.29 -6.29 15.41
N LYS A 361 -48.48 -5.82 15.75
CA LYS A 361 -49.64 -6.67 15.91
C LYS A 361 -50.04 -7.32 14.60
N GLU A 362 -50.13 -6.54 13.51
CA GLU A 362 -50.51 -7.08 12.19
C GLU A 362 -49.51 -8.11 11.66
N LEU A 363 -48.19 -7.92 11.92
CA LEU A 363 -47.17 -8.88 11.51
C LEU A 363 -47.11 -10.14 12.36
N ARG A 364 -47.57 -10.08 13.64
CA ARG A 364 -47.61 -11.25 14.51
C ARG A 364 -48.88 -12.11 14.34
N ASP A 365 -49.95 -11.54 13.80
CA ASP A 365 -51.22 -12.21 13.57
C ASP A 365 -51.29 -12.88 12.18
N ARG A 366 -50.22 -12.74 11.38
CA ARG A 366 -49.94 -13.46 10.12
C ARG A 366 -49.10 -14.70 10.37
#